data_d587de3970a4d6c12f5299492b8d290b
#
_entry.id   d587de3970a4d6c12f5299492b8d290b
#
_cell.length_a   1.000
_cell.length_b   1.000
_cell.length_c   1.000
_cell.angle_alpha   90.00
_cell.angle_beta   90.00
_cell.angle_gamma   90.00
#
_symmetry.space_group_name_H-M   'P 1'
#
loop_
_entity.id
_entity.type
_entity.pdbx_description
1 polymer ?
#
loop_
_entity_poly.entity_id
_entity_poly.type
_entity_poly.pdbx_seq_one_letter_code
_entity_poly.pdbx_strand_id
1 'polypeptide(L)'
;MRHALLLAAVLTIAACGGARLPGGSATTYTPGLPDFDLGAVPYLDSNGSGVEALVSIPRASLVFRRDSSGFLAVARTTLSLRGGEGRPDAAPSRVDTLRVATFEETVQLDPLIVRERLAVSPGRYQLLAEVEDGSTRRRALRAVEVEVPAPASEPMLSSFRLEGVPAGRRAFAPIVSLSVPAELDSFRVRFDVFNASGALDVDARLLRLRADTSIARPPSGFTESRVSLISRGVDARDPDTVFVSRQRVPAPDRSLTVEQALPGLSPGVFALSLTATDVASGALVGDARRTFVVRPPGFPRLQGIEDFVGPLSYLATPREYAELTAVSPDSLRQSFDAFWGTLFRDRRLAAATFRAFYERVEEANRLFSTHKEGWKTDRGMVYVLFGPPERTETRFQTEVWVYGPGQAIGEVVFERVDRRQSGDSPYDVYLLSRDQGYDAAWRRALRQWRSGQVP
;
A
#
# COMPACT_ATOMS: atom_id res chain seq x y z
N MET A 1 66.60 -19.81 3.66
CA MET A 1 65.28 -20.16 4.23
C MET A 1 64.80 -18.93 4.99
N ARG A 2 63.90 -18.15 4.35
CA ARG A 2 63.26 -16.97 4.94
C ARG A 2 61.75 -17.14 4.82
N HIS A 3 61.10 -17.35 5.92
CA HIS A 3 59.64 -17.46 6.01
C HIS A 3 59.05 -16.06 6.03
N ALA A 4 58.26 -15.71 5.00
CA ALA A 4 57.45 -14.52 4.98
C ALA A 4 56.06 -14.87 5.53
N LEU A 5 55.72 -14.29 6.70
CA LEU A 5 54.38 -14.32 7.26
C LEU A 5 53.54 -13.26 6.50
N LEU A 6 52.55 -13.73 5.76
CA LEU A 6 51.45 -12.90 5.20
C LEU A 6 50.38 -12.72 6.30
N LEU A 7 50.28 -11.50 6.82
CA LEU A 7 49.20 -11.07 7.69
C LEU A 7 48.00 -10.71 6.83
N ALA A 8 46.98 -11.56 6.80
CA ALA A 8 45.72 -11.26 6.18
C ALA A 8 44.88 -10.40 7.13
N ALA A 9 44.77 -9.10 6.82
CA ALA A 9 43.85 -8.19 7.49
C ALA A 9 42.42 -8.50 7.00
N VAL A 10 41.63 -9.14 7.85
CA VAL A 10 40.18 -9.29 7.65
C VAL A 10 39.54 -7.94 7.96
N LEU A 11 39.19 -7.18 6.92
CA LEU A 11 38.30 -6.03 7.04
C LEU A 11 36.88 -6.58 7.35
N THR A 12 36.49 -6.55 8.61
CA THR A 12 35.08 -6.65 9.00
C THR A 12 34.39 -5.35 8.62
N ILE A 13 33.70 -5.35 7.48
CA ILE A 13 32.73 -4.31 7.14
C ILE A 13 31.55 -4.53 8.09
N ALA A 14 31.51 -3.75 9.16
CA ALA A 14 30.31 -3.60 9.98
C ALA A 14 29.25 -2.96 9.07
N ALA A 15 28.39 -3.76 8.51
CA ALA A 15 27.18 -3.29 7.87
C ALA A 15 26.29 -2.72 8.98
N CYS A 16 26.34 -1.41 9.20
CA CYS A 16 25.31 -0.69 9.94
C CYS A 16 23.98 -0.90 9.19
N GLY A 17 23.24 -1.92 9.64
CA GLY A 17 21.91 -2.20 9.13
C GLY A 17 20.96 -1.14 9.67
N GLY A 18 20.76 -0.05 8.94
CA GLY A 18 19.61 0.82 9.18
C GLY A 18 18.34 -0.02 9.21
N ALA A 19 17.49 0.16 10.21
CA ALA A 19 16.23 -0.54 10.36
C ALA A 19 15.34 -0.25 9.14
N ARG A 20 15.51 -1.03 8.09
CA ARG A 20 14.57 -1.07 6.99
C ARG A 20 13.32 -1.74 7.52
N LEU A 21 12.27 -0.95 7.75
CA LEU A 21 10.95 -1.52 7.86
C LEU A 21 10.77 -2.42 6.63
N PRO A 22 10.43 -3.69 6.81
CA PRO A 22 9.97 -4.50 5.69
C PRO A 22 8.69 -3.82 5.21
N GLY A 23 8.85 -2.92 4.25
CA GLY A 23 7.77 -2.23 3.62
C GLY A 23 6.89 -3.26 2.92
N GLY A 24 5.63 -3.25 3.25
CA GLY A 24 4.59 -3.97 2.55
C GLY A 24 4.66 -5.48 2.77
N SER A 25 3.82 -5.98 3.62
CA SER A 25 3.47 -7.39 3.54
C SER A 25 2.99 -7.68 2.11
N ALA A 26 3.66 -8.62 1.43
CA ALA A 26 3.17 -9.18 0.19
C ALA A 26 1.82 -9.83 0.46
N THR A 27 0.76 -9.09 0.23
CA THR A 27 -0.58 -9.63 0.39
C THR A 27 -1.01 -10.21 -0.93
N THR A 28 -0.90 -11.52 -1.02
CA THR A 28 -1.65 -12.27 -2.01
C THR A 28 -3.12 -11.88 -1.88
N TYR A 29 -3.71 -11.44 -2.96
CA TYR A 29 -5.14 -11.17 -2.98
C TYR A 29 -5.90 -12.47 -2.75
N THR A 30 -6.80 -12.47 -1.77
CA THR A 30 -7.72 -13.59 -1.55
C THR A 30 -9.13 -13.03 -1.47
N PRO A 31 -10.04 -13.46 -2.36
CA PRO A 31 -11.40 -12.94 -2.42
C PRO A 31 -12.11 -13.03 -1.08
N GLY A 32 -12.68 -11.90 -0.64
CA GLY A 32 -13.52 -11.81 0.55
C GLY A 32 -12.80 -11.91 1.90
N LEU A 33 -11.48 -11.87 1.94
CA LEU A 33 -10.76 -11.66 3.20
C LEU A 33 -10.78 -10.18 3.60
N PRO A 34 -10.84 -9.87 4.91
CA PRO A 34 -10.65 -8.51 5.37
C PRO A 34 -9.25 -8.02 4.99
N ASP A 35 -9.15 -6.78 4.52
CA ASP A 35 -7.89 -6.11 4.25
C ASP A 35 -7.55 -5.18 5.41
N PHE A 36 -6.26 -5.03 5.74
CA PHE A 36 -5.82 -4.12 6.79
C PHE A 36 -4.33 -3.81 6.65
N ASP A 37 -3.88 -2.69 7.21
CA ASP A 37 -2.45 -2.35 7.32
C ASP A 37 -1.99 -2.57 8.76
N LEU A 38 -0.73 -3.02 8.91
CA LEU A 38 -0.09 -3.27 10.20
C LEU A 38 1.17 -2.43 10.34
N GLY A 39 1.25 -1.69 11.44
CA GLY A 39 2.44 -0.97 11.86
C GLY A 39 2.89 -1.41 13.25
N ALA A 40 4.21 -1.41 13.47
CA ALA A 40 4.82 -1.65 14.77
C ALA A 40 5.81 -0.53 15.08
N VAL A 41 5.68 0.08 16.26
CA VAL A 41 6.58 1.13 16.71
C VAL A 41 7.14 0.74 18.07
N PRO A 42 8.47 0.59 18.23
CA PRO A 42 9.05 0.33 19.53
C PRO A 42 8.91 1.55 20.42
N TYR A 43 8.79 1.32 21.71
CA TYR A 43 8.85 2.37 22.73
C TYR A 43 9.78 1.97 23.89
N LEU A 44 10.35 2.99 24.54
CA LEU A 44 11.10 2.89 25.77
C LEU A 44 10.75 4.11 26.62
N ASP A 45 10.07 3.90 27.74
CA ASP A 45 9.67 4.96 28.64
C ASP A 45 10.01 4.62 30.11
N SER A 46 9.54 5.43 31.06
CA SER A 46 9.76 5.20 32.50
C SER A 46 9.15 3.89 33.03
N ASN A 47 8.13 3.35 32.35
CA ASN A 47 7.39 2.15 32.75
C ASN A 47 7.94 0.88 32.09
N GLY A 48 8.95 1.00 31.21
CA GLY A 48 9.58 -0.12 30.54
C GLY A 48 9.65 0.03 29.02
N SER A 49 9.82 -1.10 28.36
CA SER A 49 9.95 -1.18 26.91
C SER A 49 8.83 -2.03 26.29
N GLY A 50 8.64 -1.86 25.00
CA GLY A 50 7.64 -2.66 24.27
C GLY A 50 7.38 -2.18 22.86
N VAL A 51 6.26 -2.64 22.31
CA VAL A 51 5.79 -2.34 20.96
C VAL A 51 4.40 -1.72 20.99
N GLU A 52 4.23 -0.60 20.33
CA GLU A 52 2.92 -0.06 19.99
C GLU A 52 2.50 -0.64 18.64
N ALA A 53 1.47 -1.49 18.66
CA ALA A 53 0.86 -2.06 17.48
C ALA A 53 -0.22 -1.11 16.93
N LEU A 54 -0.21 -0.88 15.63
CA LEU A 54 -1.17 -0.06 14.91
C LEU A 54 -1.80 -0.89 13.81
N VAL A 55 -3.12 -1.13 13.88
CA VAL A 55 -3.86 -1.84 12.83
C VAL A 55 -4.88 -0.88 12.22
N SER A 56 -4.83 -0.72 10.91
CA SER A 56 -5.75 0.13 10.15
C SER A 56 -6.61 -0.74 9.24
N ILE A 57 -7.91 -0.80 9.52
CA ILE A 57 -8.87 -1.65 8.82
C ILE A 57 -9.80 -0.75 7.99
N PRO A 58 -9.68 -0.72 6.66
CA PRO A 58 -10.61 0.01 5.80
C PRO A 58 -12.04 -0.49 6.01
N ARG A 59 -13.02 0.40 6.19
CA ARG A 59 -14.43 0.01 6.37
C ARG A 59 -14.94 -0.86 5.24
N ALA A 60 -14.57 -0.53 3.99
CA ALA A 60 -14.94 -1.28 2.80
C ALA A 60 -14.40 -2.72 2.76
N SER A 61 -13.48 -3.11 3.65
CA SER A 61 -12.98 -4.48 3.77
C SER A 61 -13.80 -5.35 4.71
N LEU A 62 -14.76 -4.77 5.44
CA LEU A 62 -15.65 -5.47 6.36
C LEU A 62 -17.05 -5.63 5.78
N VAL A 63 -17.72 -6.72 6.14
CA VAL A 63 -19.10 -6.97 5.72
C VAL A 63 -20.08 -6.37 6.73
N PHE A 64 -20.76 -5.31 6.31
CA PHE A 64 -21.81 -4.68 7.09
C PHE A 64 -23.14 -5.41 6.89
N ARG A 65 -23.79 -5.71 8.00
CA ARG A 65 -25.17 -6.24 8.02
C ARG A 65 -26.13 -5.12 8.31
N ARG A 66 -27.21 -5.07 7.55
CA ARG A 66 -28.30 -4.11 7.80
C ARG A 66 -29.17 -4.58 8.97
N ASP A 67 -29.47 -3.70 9.91
CA ASP A 67 -30.44 -3.89 10.97
C ASP A 67 -31.47 -2.74 10.99
N SER A 68 -32.32 -2.68 12.00
CA SER A 68 -33.34 -1.62 12.15
C SER A 68 -32.77 -0.23 12.40
N SER A 69 -31.50 -0.11 12.77
CA SER A 69 -30.83 1.14 13.12
C SER A 69 -29.71 1.55 12.16
N GLY A 70 -29.56 0.84 11.03
CA GLY A 70 -28.56 1.13 10.01
C GLY A 70 -27.73 -0.09 9.59
N PHE A 71 -26.43 0.08 9.55
CA PHE A 71 -25.48 -0.94 9.12
C PHE A 71 -24.47 -1.23 10.22
N LEU A 72 -24.20 -2.49 10.48
CA LEU A 72 -23.34 -2.98 11.55
C LEU A 72 -22.25 -3.89 11.00
N ALA A 73 -20.98 -3.60 11.29
CA ALA A 73 -19.86 -4.50 11.12
C ALA A 73 -19.16 -4.79 12.44
N VAL A 74 -18.57 -5.96 12.56
CA VAL A 74 -17.78 -6.38 13.73
C VAL A 74 -16.42 -6.84 13.23
N ALA A 75 -15.37 -6.26 13.78
CA ALA A 75 -13.98 -6.67 13.54
C ALA A 75 -13.38 -7.22 14.83
N ARG A 76 -12.78 -8.40 14.77
CA ARG A 76 -11.96 -8.95 15.87
C ARG A 76 -10.50 -8.86 15.47
N THR A 77 -9.71 -8.15 16.26
CA THR A 77 -8.27 -8.02 16.07
C THR A 77 -7.54 -8.79 17.15
N THR A 78 -6.68 -9.70 16.76
CA THR A 78 -5.82 -10.46 17.70
C THR A 78 -4.36 -10.15 17.35
N LEU A 79 -3.58 -9.74 18.35
CA LEU A 79 -2.19 -9.38 18.23
C LEU A 79 -1.32 -10.40 18.97
N SER A 80 -0.20 -10.78 18.37
CA SER A 80 0.79 -11.63 19.05
C SER A 80 2.21 -11.21 18.67
N LEU A 81 3.13 -11.30 19.63
CA LEU A 81 4.55 -11.08 19.41
C LEU A 81 5.28 -12.41 19.46
N ARG A 82 6.13 -12.68 18.48
CA ARG A 82 7.03 -13.82 18.46
C ARG A 82 8.46 -13.33 18.62
N GLY A 83 9.12 -13.69 19.70
CA GLY A 83 10.55 -13.44 19.92
C GLY A 83 11.41 -14.59 19.41
N GLY A 84 12.76 -14.40 19.43
CA GLY A 84 13.73 -15.33 18.82
C GLY A 84 13.76 -16.76 19.37
N GLU A 85 13.12 -17.08 20.49
CA GLU A 85 13.08 -18.42 21.09
C GLU A 85 11.64 -19.02 21.19
N GLY A 86 10.72 -18.59 20.37
CA GLY A 86 9.69 -19.46 19.87
C GLY A 86 8.36 -19.56 20.61
N ARG A 87 8.08 -18.93 21.76
CA ARG A 87 6.71 -18.87 22.29
C ARG A 87 6.07 -17.53 22.02
N PRO A 88 4.86 -17.46 21.43
CA PRO A 88 4.13 -16.21 21.35
C PRO A 88 3.76 -15.78 22.77
N ASP A 89 4.14 -14.56 23.15
CA ASP A 89 3.62 -13.93 24.34
C ASP A 89 2.10 -13.68 24.20
N ALA A 90 1.38 -13.69 25.30
CA ALA A 90 -0.08 -13.62 25.34
C ALA A 90 -0.62 -12.52 24.40
N ALA A 91 -1.50 -12.94 23.51
CA ALA A 91 -2.05 -12.07 22.48
C ALA A 91 -3.32 -11.38 23.01
N PRO A 92 -3.36 -10.05 23.16
CA PRO A 92 -4.61 -9.36 23.40
C PRO A 92 -5.52 -9.52 22.17
N SER A 93 -6.78 -9.84 22.44
CA SER A 93 -7.83 -9.88 21.43
C SER A 93 -8.85 -8.80 21.72
N ARG A 94 -9.14 -7.97 20.75
CA ARG A 94 -10.09 -6.88 20.84
C ARG A 94 -11.22 -7.07 19.81
N VAL A 95 -12.43 -6.72 20.21
CA VAL A 95 -13.61 -6.72 19.34
C VAL A 95 -14.12 -5.29 19.21
N ASP A 96 -14.11 -4.79 18.01
CA ASP A 96 -14.64 -3.47 17.68
C ASP A 96 -15.92 -3.61 16.86
N THR A 97 -16.90 -2.78 17.19
CA THR A 97 -18.19 -2.72 16.52
C THR A 97 -18.33 -1.37 15.83
N LEU A 98 -18.52 -1.39 14.51
CA LEU A 98 -18.77 -0.20 13.71
C LEU A 98 -20.25 -0.14 13.35
N ARG A 99 -20.90 0.96 13.69
CA ARG A 99 -22.28 1.24 13.33
C ARG A 99 -22.35 2.52 12.52
N VAL A 100 -23.04 2.46 11.40
CA VAL A 100 -23.22 3.60 10.49
C VAL A 100 -24.68 3.66 10.03
N ALA A 101 -25.17 4.86 9.72
CA ALA A 101 -26.56 5.07 9.39
C ALA A 101 -26.89 4.73 7.94
N THR A 102 -25.98 5.00 7.01
CA THR A 102 -26.19 4.87 5.57
C THR A 102 -25.24 3.88 4.93
N PHE A 103 -25.59 3.41 3.74
CA PHE A 103 -24.72 2.53 2.96
C PHE A 103 -23.43 3.26 2.53
N GLU A 104 -23.54 4.54 2.18
CA GLU A 104 -22.40 5.35 1.76
C GLU A 104 -21.33 5.46 2.85
N GLU A 105 -21.74 5.44 4.11
CA GLU A 105 -20.81 5.47 5.24
C GLU A 105 -20.05 4.15 5.41
N THR A 106 -20.56 3.02 4.92
CA THR A 106 -19.88 1.72 4.99
C THR A 106 -18.63 1.67 4.12
N VAL A 107 -18.57 2.49 3.08
CA VAL A 107 -17.48 2.57 2.10
C VAL A 107 -16.65 3.84 2.22
N GLN A 108 -16.82 4.61 3.31
CA GLN A 108 -16.00 5.78 3.59
C GLN A 108 -14.53 5.41 3.80
N LEU A 109 -13.66 6.38 3.48
CA LEU A 109 -12.21 6.20 3.52
C LEU A 109 -11.62 6.15 4.94
N ASP A 110 -12.36 6.62 5.96
CA ASP A 110 -11.92 6.56 7.36
C ASP A 110 -11.79 5.11 7.84
N PRO A 111 -10.59 4.61 8.10
CA PRO A 111 -10.41 3.26 8.60
C PRO A 111 -10.77 3.16 10.09
N LEU A 112 -11.08 1.95 10.55
CA LEU A 112 -11.00 1.62 11.97
C LEU A 112 -9.51 1.51 12.34
N ILE A 113 -9.07 2.33 13.31
CA ILE A 113 -7.71 2.26 13.85
C ILE A 113 -7.74 1.55 15.20
N VAL A 114 -7.07 0.41 15.28
CA VAL A 114 -6.80 -0.30 16.54
C VAL A 114 -5.37 0.03 16.97
N ARG A 115 -5.23 0.47 18.21
CA ARG A 115 -3.96 0.83 18.81
C ARG A 115 -3.80 0.11 20.13
N GLU A 116 -2.71 -0.66 20.27
CA GLU A 116 -2.42 -1.44 21.49
C GLU A 116 -0.93 -1.34 21.83
N ARG A 117 -0.63 -1.20 23.12
CA ARG A 117 0.73 -1.23 23.64
C ARG A 117 1.01 -2.58 24.27
N LEU A 118 2.01 -3.27 23.76
CA LEU A 118 2.47 -4.58 24.20
C LEU A 118 3.79 -4.41 24.94
N ALA A 119 3.79 -4.59 26.25
CA ALA A 119 4.98 -4.52 27.07
C ALA A 119 5.78 -5.81 26.86
N VAL A 120 7.03 -5.69 26.42
CA VAL A 120 7.95 -6.82 26.21
C VAL A 120 9.39 -6.40 26.54
N SER A 121 10.22 -7.39 26.85
CA SER A 121 11.65 -7.19 27.06
C SER A 121 12.34 -6.69 25.78
N PRO A 122 13.51 -6.03 25.91
CA PRO A 122 14.32 -5.66 24.75
C PRO A 122 14.65 -6.87 23.87
N GLY A 123 14.67 -6.66 22.55
CA GLY A 123 14.99 -7.73 21.60
C GLY A 123 14.30 -7.57 20.25
N ARG A 124 14.49 -8.56 19.38
CA ARG A 124 13.87 -8.61 18.06
C ARG A 124 12.61 -9.44 18.10
N TYR A 125 11.54 -8.91 17.56
CA TYR A 125 10.22 -9.53 17.55
C TYR A 125 9.60 -9.46 16.16
N GLN A 126 8.71 -10.42 15.90
CA GLN A 126 7.76 -10.36 14.82
C GLN A 126 6.37 -10.10 15.43
N LEU A 127 5.80 -8.94 15.17
CA LEU A 127 4.41 -8.63 15.50
C LEU A 127 3.51 -9.26 14.45
N LEU A 128 2.58 -10.09 14.88
CA LEU A 128 1.53 -10.67 14.06
C LEU A 128 0.20 -10.04 14.44
N ALA A 129 -0.60 -9.71 13.43
CA ALA A 129 -1.99 -9.30 13.61
C ALA A 129 -2.90 -10.20 12.78
N GLU A 130 -3.93 -10.75 13.42
CA GLU A 130 -5.04 -11.43 12.76
C GLU A 130 -6.28 -10.55 12.86
N VAL A 131 -6.93 -10.28 11.73
CA VAL A 131 -8.22 -9.58 11.67
C VAL A 131 -9.27 -10.54 11.15
N GLU A 132 -10.32 -10.76 11.97
CA GLU A 132 -11.50 -11.56 11.61
C GLU A 132 -12.68 -10.62 11.34
N ASP A 133 -13.33 -10.75 10.20
CA ASP A 133 -14.64 -10.18 9.93
C ASP A 133 -15.71 -10.99 10.67
N GLY A 134 -16.42 -10.35 11.59
CA GLY A 134 -17.40 -11.02 12.45
C GLY A 134 -18.62 -11.54 11.71
N SER A 135 -18.92 -11.03 10.52
CA SER A 135 -20.06 -11.45 9.70
C SER A 135 -19.76 -12.69 8.88
N THR A 136 -18.56 -12.76 8.29
CA THR A 136 -18.13 -13.86 7.39
C THR A 136 -17.27 -14.89 8.09
N ARG A 137 -16.72 -14.59 9.26
CA ARG A 137 -15.73 -15.38 10.00
C ARG A 137 -14.43 -15.59 9.23
N ARG A 138 -14.22 -14.86 8.15
CA ARG A 138 -12.99 -14.90 7.39
C ARG A 138 -11.90 -14.10 8.10
N ARG A 139 -10.67 -14.60 7.99
CA ARG A 139 -9.51 -14.06 8.72
C ARG A 139 -8.38 -13.75 7.77
N ALA A 140 -7.74 -12.63 8.01
CA ALA A 140 -6.48 -12.26 7.35
C ALA A 140 -5.39 -12.12 8.40
N LEU A 141 -4.16 -12.49 8.04
CA LEU A 141 -2.98 -12.44 8.90
C LEU A 141 -1.91 -11.56 8.25
N ARG A 142 -1.30 -10.67 9.03
CA ARG A 142 -0.12 -9.87 8.63
C ARG A 142 0.93 -9.92 9.71
N ALA A 143 2.19 -9.75 9.29
CA ALA A 143 3.33 -9.74 10.19
C ALA A 143 4.29 -8.59 9.84
N VAL A 144 4.92 -8.01 10.87
CA VAL A 144 5.96 -7.00 10.73
C VAL A 144 7.05 -7.25 11.77
N GLU A 145 8.31 -7.07 11.39
CA GLU A 145 9.44 -7.16 12.32
C GLU A 145 9.62 -5.83 13.05
N VAL A 146 10.01 -5.92 14.33
CA VAL A 146 10.29 -4.76 15.19
C VAL A 146 11.42 -5.10 16.15
N GLU A 147 12.33 -4.13 16.37
CA GLU A 147 13.39 -4.21 17.35
C GLU A 147 13.05 -3.28 18.52
N VAL A 148 12.98 -3.86 19.73
CA VAL A 148 12.70 -3.15 20.98
C VAL A 148 14.00 -2.82 21.66
N PRO A 149 14.32 -1.52 21.90
CA PRO A 149 15.60 -1.10 22.45
C PRO A 149 15.76 -1.49 23.92
N ALA A 150 16.99 -1.84 24.31
CA ALA A 150 17.35 -2.01 25.70
C ALA A 150 17.66 -0.65 26.36
N PRO A 151 17.32 -0.43 27.63
CA PRO A 151 17.85 0.69 28.37
C PRO A 151 19.37 0.68 28.37
N ALA A 152 19.99 1.85 28.17
CA ALA A 152 21.46 2.02 28.12
C ALA A 152 22.19 1.18 27.03
N SER A 153 21.47 0.75 25.98
CA SER A 153 22.09 0.24 24.76
C SER A 153 22.68 1.38 23.91
N GLU A 154 23.26 1.02 22.75
CA GLU A 154 23.70 2.04 21.79
C GLU A 154 22.55 2.97 21.40
N PRO A 155 22.84 4.24 21.08
CA PRO A 155 21.86 5.18 20.60
C PRO A 155 21.13 4.63 19.37
N MET A 156 19.80 4.79 19.32
CA MET A 156 18.98 4.26 18.25
C MET A 156 17.90 5.26 17.85
N LEU A 157 17.63 5.34 16.55
CA LEU A 157 16.46 6.01 15.98
C LEU A 157 15.34 4.99 15.76
N SER A 158 14.14 5.28 16.25
CA SER A 158 12.98 4.43 15.94
C SER A 158 12.58 4.51 14.46
N SER A 159 11.79 3.55 14.02
CA SER A 159 10.97 3.76 12.83
C SER A 159 10.02 4.94 13.05
N PHE A 160 9.78 5.72 12.02
CA PHE A 160 8.90 6.88 12.15
C PHE A 160 7.44 6.56 11.78
N ARG A 161 6.55 7.32 12.40
CA ARG A 161 5.12 7.32 12.12
C ARG A 161 4.76 8.52 11.27
N LEU A 162 3.98 8.31 10.23
CA LEU A 162 3.30 9.39 9.54
C LEU A 162 1.99 9.66 10.27
N GLU A 163 1.67 10.91 10.48
CA GLU A 163 0.44 11.35 11.12
C GLU A 163 -0.15 12.51 10.31
N GLY A 164 -1.46 12.51 10.16
CA GLY A 164 -2.18 13.56 9.45
C GLY A 164 -3.44 13.99 10.17
N VAL A 165 -3.85 15.21 9.94
CA VAL A 165 -5.16 15.72 10.35
C VAL A 165 -6.08 15.62 9.13
N PRO A 166 -7.04 14.67 9.11
CA PRO A 166 -8.01 14.58 8.02
C PRO A 166 -8.83 15.87 7.90
N ALA A 167 -9.24 16.23 6.70
CA ALA A 167 -10.04 17.42 6.43
C ALA A 167 -11.27 17.49 7.36
N GLY A 168 -11.45 18.64 8.00
CA GLY A 168 -12.54 18.86 8.95
C GLY A 168 -12.38 18.21 10.32
N ARG A 169 -11.23 17.56 10.60
CA ARG A 169 -10.87 17.05 11.93
C ARG A 169 -9.90 18.02 12.64
N ARG A 170 -9.69 17.84 13.94
CA ARG A 170 -8.78 18.69 14.73
C ARG A 170 -7.59 17.95 15.31
N ALA A 171 -7.59 16.63 15.26
CA ALA A 171 -6.58 15.79 15.87
C ALA A 171 -5.78 15.01 14.84
N PHE A 172 -4.49 14.86 15.08
CA PHE A 172 -3.63 13.96 14.31
C PHE A 172 -4.07 12.50 14.48
N ALA A 173 -4.16 11.79 13.38
CA ALA A 173 -4.37 10.35 13.34
C ALA A 173 -3.16 9.67 12.68
N PRO A 174 -2.78 8.47 13.14
CA PRO A 174 -1.69 7.72 12.52
C PRO A 174 -2.08 7.26 11.11
N ILE A 175 -1.13 7.39 10.18
CA ILE A 175 -1.24 6.88 8.82
C ILE A 175 -0.42 5.59 8.75
N VAL A 176 -1.09 4.47 8.95
CA VAL A 176 -0.47 3.13 8.94
C VAL A 176 -0.21 2.66 7.51
N SER A 177 -1.16 2.94 6.63
CA SER A 177 -1.09 2.61 5.20
C SER A 177 0.11 3.26 4.51
N LEU A 178 0.59 2.61 3.46
CA LEU A 178 1.54 3.22 2.52
C LEU A 178 0.83 4.21 1.56
N SER A 179 -0.49 4.24 1.56
CA SER A 179 -1.31 5.19 0.83
C SER A 179 -1.75 6.33 1.76
N VAL A 180 -1.25 7.52 1.49
CA VAL A 180 -1.56 8.74 2.25
C VAL A 180 -2.67 9.50 1.51
N PRO A 181 -3.76 9.89 2.17
CA PRO A 181 -4.77 10.76 1.56
C PRO A 181 -4.17 12.12 1.18
N ALA A 182 -4.58 12.70 0.05
CA ALA A 182 -4.16 14.06 -0.31
C ALA A 182 -4.86 15.13 0.55
N GLU A 183 -6.03 14.80 1.09
CA GLU A 183 -6.91 15.73 1.82
C GLU A 183 -6.56 15.75 3.31
N LEU A 184 -5.37 16.26 3.60
CA LEU A 184 -4.91 16.47 4.97
C LEU A 184 -4.75 17.97 5.24
N ASP A 185 -5.37 18.47 6.32
CA ASP A 185 -5.18 19.86 6.79
C ASP A 185 -3.77 20.07 7.34
N SER A 186 -3.16 19.02 7.90
CA SER A 186 -1.79 19.03 8.42
C SER A 186 -1.17 17.63 8.30
N PHE A 187 0.13 17.60 8.06
CA PHE A 187 0.89 16.39 7.90
C PHE A 187 2.22 16.48 8.66
N ARG A 188 2.58 15.44 9.40
CA ARG A 188 3.84 15.36 10.14
C ARG A 188 4.42 13.96 10.17
N VAL A 189 5.71 13.90 10.44
CA VAL A 189 6.40 12.69 10.85
C VAL A 189 6.71 12.77 12.34
N ARG A 190 6.58 11.64 13.02
CA ARG A 190 6.90 11.47 14.43
C ARG A 190 7.80 10.25 14.62
N PHE A 191 8.87 10.39 15.37
CA PHE A 191 9.84 9.35 15.65
C PHE A 191 10.43 9.51 17.06
N ASP A 192 11.03 8.45 17.58
CA ASP A 192 11.62 8.45 18.89
C ASP A 192 13.14 8.24 18.77
N VAL A 193 13.90 8.95 19.57
CA VAL A 193 15.35 8.78 19.75
C VAL A 193 15.56 8.12 21.09
N PHE A 194 16.32 7.03 21.13
CA PHE A 194 16.62 6.27 22.33
C PHE A 194 18.09 6.36 22.69
N ASN A 195 18.39 6.40 24.00
CA ASN A 195 19.72 6.23 24.60
C ASN A 195 20.83 7.17 24.08
N ALA A 196 20.51 8.30 23.46
CA ALA A 196 21.53 9.25 23.02
C ALA A 196 22.14 9.98 24.22
N SER A 197 23.45 9.93 24.34
CA SER A 197 24.21 10.58 25.43
C SER A 197 24.49 12.06 25.17
N GLY A 198 24.33 12.53 23.95
CA GLY A 198 24.58 13.89 23.49
C GLY A 198 23.42 14.44 22.65
N ALA A 199 23.51 15.71 22.29
CA ALA A 199 22.60 16.33 21.35
C ALA A 199 22.80 15.73 19.96
N LEU A 200 21.71 15.60 19.21
CA LEU A 200 21.71 15.07 17.85
C LEU A 200 21.29 16.14 16.84
N ASP A 201 21.92 16.15 15.68
CA ASP A 201 21.42 16.82 14.51
C ASP A 201 20.60 15.79 13.70
N VAL A 202 19.31 16.08 13.50
CA VAL A 202 18.40 15.26 12.71
C VAL A 202 18.11 15.95 11.39
N ASP A 203 18.50 15.31 10.30
CA ASP A 203 18.21 15.74 8.94
C ASP A 203 17.00 14.97 8.43
N ALA A 204 15.94 15.68 8.02
CA ALA A 204 14.78 15.13 7.35
C ALA A 204 14.78 15.56 5.87
N ARG A 205 14.65 14.60 4.96
CA ARG A 205 14.57 14.87 3.52
C ARG A 205 13.36 14.17 2.93
N LEU A 206 12.51 14.93 2.25
CA LEU A 206 11.39 14.41 1.50
C LEU A 206 11.66 14.57 0.01
N LEU A 207 11.67 13.45 -0.68
CA LEU A 207 11.96 13.36 -2.10
C LEU A 207 10.72 12.89 -2.85
N ARG A 208 10.42 13.51 -3.97
CA ARG A 208 9.42 13.03 -4.93
C ARG A 208 10.12 12.09 -5.91
N LEU A 209 9.61 10.88 -6.02
CA LEU A 209 10.15 9.85 -6.90
C LEU A 209 9.37 9.80 -8.21
N ARG A 210 10.06 9.44 -9.29
CA ARG A 210 9.41 9.14 -10.56
C ARG A 210 8.82 7.73 -10.52
N ALA A 211 7.58 7.58 -10.96
CA ALA A 211 6.91 6.29 -10.97
C ALA A 211 6.30 6.00 -12.34
N ASP A 212 6.30 4.72 -12.74
CA ASP A 212 5.57 4.28 -13.92
C ASP A 212 4.06 4.32 -13.64
N THR A 213 3.36 5.23 -14.28
CA THR A 213 1.91 5.39 -14.22
C THR A 213 1.20 4.82 -15.45
N SER A 214 1.90 4.10 -16.31
CA SER A 214 1.34 3.54 -17.54
C SER A 214 0.24 2.51 -17.24
N ILE A 215 -0.75 2.47 -18.13
CA ILE A 215 -1.84 1.50 -18.09
C ILE A 215 -1.28 0.12 -18.45
N ALA A 216 -1.76 -0.92 -17.78
CA ALA A 216 -1.43 -2.31 -18.10
C ALA A 216 -1.78 -2.63 -19.56
N ARG A 217 -0.87 -3.29 -20.24
CA ARG A 217 -1.09 -3.68 -21.65
C ARG A 217 -1.99 -4.90 -21.73
N PRO A 218 -2.98 -4.92 -22.64
CA PRO A 218 -3.74 -6.12 -22.94
C PRO A 218 -2.83 -7.31 -23.25
N PRO A 219 -3.26 -8.56 -22.99
CA PRO A 219 -2.48 -9.75 -23.32
C PRO A 219 -2.31 -9.93 -24.83
N SER A 220 -3.27 -9.45 -25.63
CA SER A 220 -3.24 -9.51 -27.10
C SER A 220 -2.37 -8.40 -27.68
N GLY A 221 -1.53 -8.74 -28.66
CA GLY A 221 -0.62 -7.78 -29.33
C GLY A 221 0.70 -7.57 -28.62
N PHE A 222 1.14 -8.53 -27.81
CA PHE A 222 2.44 -8.52 -27.20
C PHE A 222 3.54 -8.73 -28.27
N THR A 223 4.27 -7.68 -28.59
CA THR A 223 5.57 -7.78 -29.23
C THR A 223 6.59 -7.78 -28.10
N GLU A 224 7.47 -8.78 -28.05
CA GLU A 224 8.58 -8.86 -27.10
C GLU A 224 9.52 -7.65 -27.26
N SER A 225 9.15 -6.53 -26.69
CA SER A 225 10.06 -5.41 -26.56
C SER A 225 10.78 -5.54 -25.21
N ARG A 226 11.99 -6.02 -25.23
CA ARG A 226 12.90 -6.05 -24.06
C ARG A 226 13.07 -4.67 -23.40
N VAL A 227 12.79 -3.60 -24.13
CA VAL A 227 12.80 -2.21 -23.64
C VAL A 227 11.68 -1.96 -22.61
N SER A 228 10.63 -2.78 -22.59
CA SER A 228 9.50 -2.66 -21.66
C SER A 228 9.82 -3.09 -20.22
N LEU A 229 10.97 -3.69 -19.96
CA LEU A 229 11.40 -4.12 -18.62
C LEU A 229 12.05 -3.00 -17.80
N ILE A 230 12.34 -1.85 -18.40
CA ILE A 230 13.31 -0.89 -17.83
C ILE A 230 12.70 0.00 -16.74
N SER A 231 11.39 0.09 -16.55
CA SER A 231 10.87 1.01 -15.54
C SER A 231 9.40 0.75 -15.17
N ARG A 232 9.08 -0.43 -14.72
CA ARG A 232 7.71 -0.73 -14.23
C ARG A 232 7.51 -0.52 -12.74
N GLY A 233 8.36 0.25 -12.12
CA GLY A 233 8.35 0.51 -10.70
C GLY A 233 8.51 1.98 -10.38
N VAL A 234 9.24 2.23 -9.31
CA VAL A 234 9.59 3.56 -8.81
C VAL A 234 11.08 3.79 -9.03
N ASP A 235 11.43 4.90 -9.68
CA ASP A 235 12.82 5.29 -9.96
C ASP A 235 13.27 6.36 -8.97
N ALA A 236 14.28 6.03 -8.17
CA ALA A 236 14.90 6.92 -7.20
C ALA A 236 16.25 7.49 -7.64
N ARG A 237 16.67 7.27 -8.90
CA ARG A 237 18.00 7.73 -9.36
C ARG A 237 18.10 9.25 -9.51
N ASP A 238 16.99 9.92 -9.82
CA ASP A 238 16.93 11.35 -10.02
C ASP A 238 15.64 11.92 -9.40
N PRO A 239 15.57 11.99 -8.04
CA PRO A 239 14.40 12.43 -7.34
C PRO A 239 14.37 13.95 -7.22
N ASP A 240 13.16 14.53 -7.24
CA ASP A 240 12.98 15.95 -6.94
C ASP A 240 12.95 16.14 -5.41
N THR A 241 13.80 17.02 -4.88
CA THR A 241 13.76 17.37 -3.46
C THR A 241 12.59 18.32 -3.18
N VAL A 242 11.64 17.84 -2.37
CA VAL A 242 10.43 18.61 -2.00
C VAL A 242 10.62 19.38 -0.70
N PHE A 243 11.32 18.78 0.26
CA PHE A 243 11.50 19.37 1.58
C PHE A 243 12.80 18.89 2.20
N VAL A 244 13.47 19.80 2.89
CA VAL A 244 14.66 19.52 3.72
C VAL A 244 14.50 20.29 5.03
N SER A 245 14.74 19.62 6.13
CA SER A 245 14.80 20.22 7.46
C SER A 245 15.97 19.65 8.23
N ARG A 246 16.64 20.52 9.00
CA ARG A 246 17.62 20.12 10.01
C ARG A 246 17.15 20.64 11.35
N GLN A 247 17.08 19.76 12.33
CA GLN A 247 16.66 20.07 13.67
C GLN A 247 17.69 19.54 14.68
N ARG A 248 18.12 20.41 15.61
CA ARG A 248 18.91 19.97 16.74
C ARG A 248 18.01 19.49 17.87
N VAL A 249 18.25 18.26 18.30
CA VAL A 249 17.49 17.56 19.34
C VAL A 249 18.37 17.39 20.56
N PRO A 250 17.92 17.77 21.77
CA PRO A 250 18.71 17.59 22.99
C PRO A 250 18.87 16.11 23.30
N ALA A 251 19.90 15.81 24.12
CA ALA A 251 20.09 14.45 24.63
C ALA A 251 18.86 13.99 25.42
N PRO A 252 18.27 12.85 25.12
CA PRO A 252 17.20 12.29 25.93
C PRO A 252 17.77 11.56 27.17
N ASP A 253 17.07 11.58 28.30
CA ASP A 253 17.43 10.73 29.43
C ASP A 253 17.35 9.23 29.07
N ARG A 254 16.30 8.82 28.37
CA ARG A 254 16.09 7.45 27.83
C ARG A 254 15.53 7.49 26.43
N SER A 255 14.47 8.27 26.24
CA SER A 255 13.83 8.47 24.96
C SER A 255 13.31 9.90 24.81
N LEU A 256 13.31 10.39 23.60
CA LEU A 256 12.72 11.66 23.22
C LEU A 256 11.89 11.47 21.94
N THR A 257 10.64 11.86 22.00
CA THR A 257 9.81 11.93 20.81
C THR A 257 10.04 13.24 20.07
N VAL A 258 10.37 13.14 18.80
CA VAL A 258 10.59 14.27 17.89
C VAL A 258 9.44 14.32 16.88
N GLU A 259 8.95 15.54 16.63
CA GLU A 259 7.91 15.80 15.64
C GLU A 259 8.46 16.78 14.60
N GLN A 260 8.26 16.45 13.33
CA GLN A 260 8.62 17.29 12.20
C GLN A 260 7.40 17.50 11.31
N ALA A 261 6.94 18.73 11.20
CA ALA A 261 5.91 19.10 10.24
C ALA A 261 6.40 18.89 8.80
N LEU A 262 5.54 18.38 7.95
CA LEU A 262 5.79 18.18 6.54
C LEU A 262 4.89 19.12 5.72
N PRO A 263 5.31 19.53 4.51
CA PRO A 263 4.47 20.35 3.64
C PRO A 263 3.26 19.57 3.13
N GLY A 264 2.24 20.27 2.66
CA GLY A 264 1.17 19.68 1.88
C GLY A 264 1.71 19.05 0.60
N LEU A 265 1.23 17.86 0.25
CA LEU A 265 1.75 17.09 -0.87
C LEU A 265 0.68 16.91 -1.95
N SER A 266 1.06 17.15 -3.20
CA SER A 266 0.28 16.74 -4.37
C SER A 266 0.37 15.22 -4.58
N PRO A 267 -0.60 14.61 -5.30
CA PRO A 267 -0.54 13.18 -5.62
C PRO A 267 0.79 12.77 -6.26
N GLY A 268 1.33 11.63 -5.82
CA GLY A 268 2.61 11.13 -6.30
C GLY A 268 3.28 10.15 -5.34
N VAL A 269 4.48 9.70 -5.69
CA VAL A 269 5.30 8.80 -4.88
C VAL A 269 6.40 9.58 -4.18
N PHE A 270 6.54 9.37 -2.89
CA PHE A 270 7.50 10.09 -2.06
C PHE A 270 8.34 9.14 -1.24
N ALA A 271 9.59 9.53 -0.98
CA ALA A 271 10.47 8.90 0.00
C ALA A 271 10.86 9.93 1.06
N LEU A 272 10.52 9.65 2.31
CA LEU A 272 11.01 10.38 3.46
C LEU A 272 12.19 9.62 4.05
N SER A 273 13.31 10.32 4.24
CA SER A 273 14.48 9.81 4.96
C SER A 273 14.77 10.71 6.16
N LEU A 274 15.09 10.09 7.28
CA LEU A 274 15.60 10.73 8.49
C LEU A 274 17.00 10.20 8.74
N THR A 275 17.92 11.08 9.11
CA THR A 275 19.28 10.72 9.50
C THR A 275 19.61 11.47 10.78
N ALA A 276 20.02 10.75 11.82
CA ALA A 276 20.42 11.34 13.09
C ALA A 276 21.94 11.18 13.30
N THR A 277 22.63 12.27 13.59
CA THR A 277 24.08 12.31 13.85
C THR A 277 24.35 12.93 15.19
N ASP A 278 25.31 12.39 15.93
CA ASP A 278 25.78 12.97 17.19
C ASP A 278 26.52 14.28 16.93
N VAL A 279 26.15 15.34 17.63
CA VAL A 279 26.70 16.69 17.40
C VAL A 279 28.18 16.78 17.76
N ALA A 280 28.61 16.06 18.79
CA ALA A 280 29.98 16.16 19.30
C ALA A 280 30.97 15.34 18.45
N SER A 281 30.59 14.14 18.07
CA SER A 281 31.45 13.21 17.33
C SER A 281 31.23 13.21 15.82
N GLY A 282 30.07 13.69 15.34
CA GLY A 282 29.65 13.56 13.96
C GLY A 282 29.28 12.13 13.54
N ALA A 283 29.22 11.19 14.49
CA ALA A 283 28.91 9.80 14.23
C ALA A 283 27.44 9.62 13.88
N LEU A 284 27.17 8.72 12.93
CA LEU A 284 25.79 8.32 12.59
C LEU A 284 25.21 7.53 13.76
N VAL A 285 24.10 8.01 14.30
CA VAL A 285 23.31 7.34 15.36
C VAL A 285 22.28 6.38 14.75
N GLY A 286 21.70 6.77 13.63
CA GLY A 286 20.74 5.94 12.91
C GLY A 286 20.14 6.65 11.73
N ASP A 287 19.54 5.85 10.85
CA ASP A 287 18.78 6.33 9.71
C ASP A 287 17.46 5.55 9.58
N ALA A 288 16.46 6.21 9.05
CA ALA A 288 15.16 5.60 8.74
C ALA A 288 14.65 6.13 7.41
N ARG A 289 14.10 5.23 6.57
CA ARG A 289 13.52 5.61 5.29
C ARG A 289 12.18 4.92 5.09
N ARG A 290 11.20 5.66 4.56
CA ARG A 290 9.89 5.12 4.18
C ARG A 290 9.45 5.74 2.86
N THR A 291 9.07 4.88 1.93
CA THR A 291 8.43 5.28 0.68
C THR A 291 6.92 5.12 0.85
N PHE A 292 6.15 6.10 0.37
CA PHE A 292 4.69 6.14 0.44
C PHE A 292 4.11 6.82 -0.80
N VAL A 293 2.80 6.66 -1.00
CA VAL A 293 2.08 7.23 -2.15
C VAL A 293 1.01 8.18 -1.63
N VAL A 294 1.03 9.42 -2.09
CA VAL A 294 -0.08 10.37 -1.87
C VAL A 294 -1.11 10.15 -2.96
N ARG A 295 -2.34 9.84 -2.57
CA ARG A 295 -3.44 9.52 -3.48
C ARG A 295 -4.19 10.78 -3.90
N PRO A 296 -4.80 10.79 -5.10
CA PRO A 296 -5.72 11.87 -5.48
C PRO A 296 -6.88 12.02 -4.50
N PRO A 297 -7.50 13.20 -4.43
CA PRO A 297 -8.73 13.39 -3.66
C PRO A 297 -9.82 12.37 -4.03
N GLY A 298 -10.57 11.90 -3.02
CA GLY A 298 -11.66 10.95 -3.22
C GLY A 298 -11.26 9.53 -3.57
N PHE A 299 -9.96 9.26 -3.81
CA PHE A 299 -9.48 7.89 -4.12
C PHE A 299 -9.95 6.88 -3.03
N PRO A 300 -10.42 5.67 -3.37
CA PRO A 300 -10.32 4.95 -4.67
C PRO A 300 -11.44 5.23 -5.67
N ARG A 301 -12.37 6.13 -5.36
CA ARG A 301 -13.49 6.48 -6.25
C ARG A 301 -13.02 7.39 -7.38
N LEU A 302 -13.67 7.27 -8.51
CA LEU A 302 -13.48 8.14 -9.66
C LEU A 302 -14.26 9.45 -9.44
N GLN A 303 -13.62 10.59 -9.66
CA GLN A 303 -14.22 11.90 -9.37
C GLN A 303 -14.54 12.71 -10.63
N GLY A 304 -13.56 12.90 -11.49
CA GLY A 304 -13.67 13.68 -12.70
C GLY A 304 -13.93 12.83 -13.94
N ILE A 305 -14.42 13.44 -15.02
CA ILE A 305 -14.64 12.73 -16.29
C ILE A 305 -13.35 12.09 -16.82
N GLU A 306 -12.21 12.70 -16.57
CA GLU A 306 -10.89 12.22 -16.95
C GLU A 306 -10.58 10.86 -16.33
N ASP A 307 -11.02 10.65 -15.07
CA ASP A 307 -10.82 9.39 -14.36
C ASP A 307 -11.65 8.24 -15.00
N PHE A 308 -12.81 8.57 -15.56
CA PHE A 308 -13.68 7.61 -16.24
C PHE A 308 -13.17 7.20 -17.63
N VAL A 309 -12.49 8.12 -18.32
CA VAL A 309 -12.00 7.88 -19.69
C VAL A 309 -10.86 6.87 -19.72
N GLY A 310 -9.91 6.97 -18.80
CA GLY A 310 -8.72 6.11 -18.77
C GLY A 310 -9.03 4.61 -18.84
N PRO A 311 -9.91 4.06 -17.99
CA PRO A 311 -10.27 2.63 -17.99
C PRO A 311 -10.91 2.14 -19.29
N LEU A 312 -11.51 3.02 -20.10
CA LEU A 312 -12.08 2.64 -21.40
C LEU A 312 -11.02 2.13 -22.38
N SER A 313 -9.73 2.36 -22.14
CA SER A 313 -8.65 1.72 -22.89
C SER A 313 -8.74 0.19 -22.94
N TYR A 314 -9.45 -0.43 -22.00
CA TYR A 314 -9.70 -1.88 -21.98
C TYR A 314 -10.91 -2.31 -22.78
N LEU A 315 -11.88 -1.43 -23.01
CA LEU A 315 -13.13 -1.74 -23.75
C LEU A 315 -13.13 -1.22 -25.17
N ALA A 316 -12.52 -0.06 -25.38
CA ALA A 316 -12.48 0.59 -26.69
C ALA A 316 -11.44 -0.08 -27.61
N THR A 317 -11.71 -0.06 -28.89
CA THR A 317 -10.65 -0.32 -29.88
C THR A 317 -9.59 0.80 -29.84
N PRO A 318 -8.36 0.55 -30.30
CA PRO A 318 -7.34 1.60 -30.35
C PRO A 318 -7.78 2.90 -31.05
N ARG A 319 -8.60 2.75 -32.09
CA ARG A 319 -9.15 3.88 -32.84
C ARG A 319 -10.20 4.64 -32.02
N GLU A 320 -11.19 3.95 -31.44
CA GLU A 320 -12.19 4.58 -30.58
C GLU A 320 -11.56 5.29 -29.39
N TYR A 321 -10.56 4.67 -28.76
CA TYR A 321 -9.85 5.29 -27.64
C TYR A 321 -9.07 6.54 -28.06
N ALA A 322 -8.40 6.51 -29.20
CA ALA A 322 -7.70 7.66 -29.74
C ALA A 322 -8.67 8.80 -30.08
N GLU A 323 -9.82 8.50 -30.71
CA GLU A 323 -10.88 9.47 -31.00
C GLU A 323 -11.45 10.08 -29.71
N LEU A 324 -11.70 9.26 -28.68
CA LEU A 324 -12.20 9.68 -27.37
C LEU A 324 -11.23 10.61 -26.64
N THR A 325 -9.93 10.40 -26.75
CA THR A 325 -8.89 11.16 -26.02
C THR A 325 -8.32 12.34 -26.80
N ALA A 326 -8.63 12.47 -28.10
CA ALA A 326 -8.16 13.57 -28.95
C ALA A 326 -9.01 14.85 -28.85
N VAL A 327 -10.10 14.84 -28.08
CA VAL A 327 -11.00 15.98 -27.93
C VAL A 327 -10.51 16.96 -26.86
N SER A 328 -11.00 18.20 -26.92
CA SER A 328 -10.75 19.19 -25.86
C SER A 328 -11.40 18.75 -24.53
N PRO A 329 -10.89 19.21 -23.37
CA PRO A 329 -11.49 18.91 -22.07
C PRO A 329 -12.99 19.22 -22.00
N ASP A 330 -13.43 20.32 -22.61
CA ASP A 330 -14.84 20.75 -22.63
C ASP A 330 -15.73 19.77 -23.42
N SER A 331 -15.18 19.08 -24.40
CA SER A 331 -15.90 18.11 -25.25
C SER A 331 -15.79 16.66 -24.73
N LEU A 332 -14.94 16.41 -23.72
CA LEU A 332 -14.64 15.07 -23.26
C LEU A 332 -15.88 14.35 -22.73
N ARG A 333 -16.73 15.07 -21.98
CA ARG A 333 -17.99 14.52 -21.49
C ARG A 333 -18.92 14.06 -22.62
N GLN A 334 -19.06 14.89 -23.64
CA GLN A 334 -19.88 14.55 -24.80
C GLN A 334 -19.35 13.32 -25.55
N SER A 335 -18.06 13.27 -25.78
CA SER A 335 -17.40 12.12 -26.42
C SER A 335 -17.54 10.84 -25.62
N PHE A 336 -17.41 10.94 -24.30
CA PHE A 336 -17.61 9.83 -23.36
C PHE A 336 -19.07 9.31 -23.42
N ASP A 337 -20.05 10.20 -23.35
CA ASP A 337 -21.47 9.82 -23.44
C ASP A 337 -21.79 9.22 -24.80
N ALA A 338 -21.20 9.73 -25.88
CA ALA A 338 -21.35 9.18 -27.24
C ALA A 338 -20.75 7.77 -27.35
N PHE A 339 -19.58 7.51 -26.75
CA PHE A 339 -18.99 6.17 -26.73
C PHE A 339 -19.95 5.14 -26.14
N TRP A 340 -20.52 5.38 -24.96
CA TRP A 340 -21.48 4.48 -24.33
C TRP A 340 -22.78 4.38 -25.12
N GLY A 341 -23.24 5.47 -25.71
CA GLY A 341 -24.44 5.52 -26.55
C GLY A 341 -24.31 4.73 -27.86
N THR A 342 -23.10 4.59 -28.41
CA THR A 342 -22.85 3.77 -29.62
C THR A 342 -22.84 2.27 -29.34
N LEU A 343 -22.45 1.86 -28.13
CA LEU A 343 -22.40 0.44 -27.76
C LEU A 343 -23.79 -0.15 -27.52
N PHE A 344 -24.73 0.64 -26.99
CA PHE A 344 -26.04 0.13 -26.55
C PHE A 344 -27.19 0.97 -27.06
N ARG A 345 -28.21 0.31 -27.65
CA ARG A 345 -29.47 0.95 -27.99
C ARG A 345 -30.40 1.09 -26.79
N ASP A 346 -30.34 0.14 -25.87
CA ASP A 346 -31.12 0.13 -24.63
C ASP A 346 -30.40 0.91 -23.53
N ARG A 347 -31.01 2.00 -23.06
CA ARG A 347 -30.47 2.85 -22.00
C ARG A 347 -30.32 2.14 -20.64
N ARG A 348 -31.22 1.18 -20.32
CA ARG A 348 -31.13 0.42 -19.06
C ARG A 348 -29.95 -0.53 -19.10
N LEU A 349 -29.74 -1.20 -20.22
CA LEU A 349 -28.59 -2.07 -20.42
C LEU A 349 -27.28 -1.26 -20.38
N ALA A 350 -27.24 -0.10 -21.06
CA ALA A 350 -26.11 0.81 -21.00
C ALA A 350 -25.77 1.23 -19.55
N ALA A 351 -26.77 1.66 -18.78
CA ALA A 351 -26.59 2.09 -17.40
C ALA A 351 -26.13 0.94 -16.47
N ALA A 352 -26.67 -0.28 -16.66
CA ALA A 352 -26.28 -1.45 -15.88
C ALA A 352 -24.83 -1.87 -16.19
N THR A 353 -24.47 -1.91 -17.47
CA THR A 353 -23.11 -2.26 -17.92
C THR A 353 -22.09 -1.22 -17.47
N PHE A 354 -22.41 0.07 -17.64
CA PHE A 354 -21.61 1.17 -17.14
C PHE A 354 -21.33 1.03 -15.64
N ARG A 355 -22.37 0.85 -14.83
CA ARG A 355 -22.23 0.69 -13.38
C ARG A 355 -21.33 -0.48 -13.04
N ALA A 356 -21.59 -1.66 -13.59
CA ALA A 356 -20.81 -2.86 -13.33
C ALA A 356 -19.32 -2.69 -13.71
N PHE A 357 -19.05 -1.99 -14.82
CA PHE A 357 -17.68 -1.73 -15.26
C PHE A 357 -16.94 -0.82 -14.28
N TYR A 358 -17.52 0.31 -13.91
CA TYR A 358 -16.85 1.26 -13.03
C TYR A 358 -16.82 0.83 -11.56
N GLU A 359 -17.78 0.06 -11.09
CA GLU A 359 -17.70 -0.63 -9.80
C GLU A 359 -16.45 -1.53 -9.74
N ARG A 360 -16.16 -2.29 -10.80
CA ARG A 360 -14.93 -3.10 -10.88
C ARG A 360 -13.66 -2.25 -10.98
N VAL A 361 -13.69 -1.09 -11.64
CA VAL A 361 -12.56 -0.15 -11.71
C VAL A 361 -12.25 0.40 -10.32
N GLU A 362 -13.26 0.87 -9.58
CA GLU A 362 -13.08 1.39 -8.22
C GLU A 362 -12.63 0.29 -7.24
N GLU A 363 -13.17 -0.92 -7.40
CA GLU A 363 -12.75 -2.06 -6.59
C GLU A 363 -11.30 -2.49 -6.93
N ALA A 364 -10.91 -2.47 -8.20
CA ALA A 364 -9.52 -2.68 -8.60
C ALA A 364 -8.59 -1.61 -7.99
N ASN A 365 -9.03 -0.35 -7.92
CA ASN A 365 -8.30 0.72 -7.23
C ASN A 365 -8.13 0.40 -5.74
N ARG A 366 -9.16 -0.09 -5.09
CA ARG A 366 -9.09 -0.46 -3.67
C ARG A 366 -8.13 -1.63 -3.42
N LEU A 367 -8.18 -2.67 -4.27
CA LEU A 367 -7.51 -3.95 -4.03
C LEU A 367 -6.06 -4.00 -4.56
N PHE A 368 -5.78 -3.35 -5.69
CA PHE A 368 -4.55 -3.58 -6.44
C PHE A 368 -3.72 -2.32 -6.65
N SER A 369 -4.04 -1.21 -5.98
CA SER A 369 -3.22 0.00 -6.07
C SER A 369 -1.84 -0.21 -5.48
N THR A 370 -0.85 0.29 -6.23
CA THR A 370 0.56 0.28 -5.87
C THR A 370 1.08 1.73 -5.92
N HIS A 371 2.21 1.99 -6.55
CA HIS A 371 2.65 3.34 -6.91
C HIS A 371 1.72 4.00 -7.95
N LYS A 372 0.85 3.24 -8.58
CA LYS A 372 -0.20 3.71 -9.50
C LYS A 372 -1.57 3.14 -9.10
N GLU A 373 -2.61 3.66 -9.71
CA GLU A 373 -3.99 3.23 -9.47
C GLU A 373 -4.17 1.75 -9.82
N GLY A 374 -4.99 1.06 -9.05
CA GLY A 374 -5.14 -0.39 -9.15
C GLY A 374 -5.60 -0.85 -10.52
N TRP A 375 -6.53 -0.15 -11.15
CA TRP A 375 -6.99 -0.48 -12.50
C TRP A 375 -5.88 -0.42 -13.55
N LYS A 376 -4.82 0.38 -13.34
CA LYS A 376 -3.65 0.46 -14.23
C LYS A 376 -2.66 -0.70 -14.05
N THR A 377 -2.83 -1.54 -13.04
CA THR A 377 -1.97 -2.71 -12.79
C THR A 377 -2.43 -3.92 -13.60
N ASP A 378 -1.55 -4.90 -13.81
CA ASP A 378 -1.94 -6.13 -14.51
C ASP A 378 -3.04 -6.90 -13.77
N ARG A 379 -2.99 -6.96 -12.41
CA ARG A 379 -4.07 -7.56 -11.60
C ARG A 379 -5.38 -6.80 -11.73
N GLY A 380 -5.32 -5.47 -11.67
CA GLY A 380 -6.51 -4.64 -11.82
C GLY A 380 -7.12 -4.74 -13.22
N MET A 381 -6.32 -4.79 -14.27
CA MET A 381 -6.79 -5.01 -15.64
C MET A 381 -7.57 -6.32 -15.77
N VAL A 382 -7.02 -7.41 -15.24
CA VAL A 382 -7.68 -8.72 -15.24
C VAL A 382 -8.98 -8.69 -14.43
N TYR A 383 -8.95 -8.05 -13.25
CA TYR A 383 -10.12 -7.91 -12.39
C TYR A 383 -11.25 -7.12 -13.05
N VAL A 384 -10.94 -6.00 -13.68
CA VAL A 384 -11.94 -5.18 -14.39
C VAL A 384 -12.63 -5.98 -15.49
N LEU A 385 -11.87 -6.76 -16.24
CA LEU A 385 -12.42 -7.48 -17.40
C LEU A 385 -13.12 -8.80 -17.05
N PHE A 386 -12.53 -9.59 -16.16
CA PHE A 386 -13.01 -10.93 -15.84
C PHE A 386 -13.73 -11.02 -14.48
N GLY A 387 -13.65 -9.97 -13.66
CA GLY A 387 -14.19 -9.95 -12.30
C GLY A 387 -13.30 -10.66 -11.27
N PRO A 388 -13.82 -10.86 -10.05
CA PRO A 388 -13.10 -11.57 -9.02
C PRO A 388 -12.91 -13.04 -9.38
N PRO A 389 -11.72 -13.62 -9.11
CA PRO A 389 -11.52 -15.05 -9.23
C PRO A 389 -12.32 -15.80 -8.15
N GLU A 390 -12.66 -17.06 -8.40
CA GLU A 390 -13.30 -17.93 -7.40
C GLU A 390 -12.35 -18.22 -6.24
N ARG A 391 -11.07 -18.45 -6.55
CA ARG A 391 -10.00 -18.65 -5.57
C ARG A 391 -8.66 -18.19 -6.11
N THR A 392 -7.73 -17.97 -5.21
CA THR A 392 -6.34 -17.62 -5.53
C THR A 392 -5.38 -18.61 -4.87
N GLU A 393 -4.28 -18.89 -5.55
CA GLU A 393 -3.21 -19.75 -5.07
C GLU A 393 -1.88 -19.00 -5.15
N THR A 394 -1.03 -19.17 -4.14
CA THR A 394 0.33 -18.63 -4.16
C THR A 394 1.30 -19.77 -4.34
N ARG A 395 2.14 -19.70 -5.37
CA ARG A 395 3.18 -20.68 -5.68
C ARG A 395 4.53 -19.95 -5.82
N PHE A 396 5.37 -19.98 -4.76
CA PHE A 396 6.65 -19.25 -4.73
C PHE A 396 6.51 -17.76 -5.05
N GLN A 397 6.90 -17.35 -6.25
CA GLN A 397 6.84 -15.98 -6.73
C GLN A 397 5.65 -15.72 -7.67
N THR A 398 4.73 -16.66 -7.79
CA THR A 398 3.56 -16.55 -8.65
C THR A 398 2.27 -16.52 -7.83
N GLU A 399 1.31 -15.74 -8.30
CA GLU A 399 -0.06 -15.71 -7.84
C GLU A 399 -0.95 -16.22 -8.98
N VAL A 400 -1.72 -17.27 -8.72
CA VAL A 400 -2.62 -17.89 -9.71
C VAL A 400 -4.05 -17.59 -9.32
N TRP A 401 -4.80 -16.98 -10.23
CA TRP A 401 -6.22 -16.74 -10.09
C TRP A 401 -7.00 -17.80 -10.85
N VAL A 402 -7.87 -18.50 -10.15
CA VAL A 402 -8.69 -19.58 -10.72
C VAL A 402 -10.13 -19.11 -10.82
N TYR A 403 -10.69 -19.25 -11.99
CA TYR A 403 -12.05 -18.88 -12.35
C TYR A 403 -12.93 -20.11 -12.53
N GLY A 404 -14.20 -20.00 -12.19
CA GLY A 404 -15.15 -21.10 -12.24
C GLY A 404 -15.57 -21.54 -13.65
N PRO A 405 -16.22 -22.68 -13.74
CA PRO A 405 -16.79 -23.16 -14.99
C PRO A 405 -17.77 -22.14 -15.61
N GLY A 406 -17.66 -21.88 -16.91
CA GLY A 406 -18.52 -20.95 -17.63
C GLY A 406 -18.01 -19.52 -17.69
N GLN A 407 -16.97 -19.17 -16.96
CA GLN A 407 -16.31 -17.87 -17.11
C GLN A 407 -15.46 -17.80 -18.38
N ALA A 408 -15.14 -16.59 -18.83
CA ALA A 408 -14.41 -16.37 -20.07
C ALA A 408 -12.97 -16.92 -20.02
N ILE A 409 -12.42 -17.11 -18.82
CA ILE A 409 -11.06 -17.57 -18.56
C ILE A 409 -11.05 -18.63 -17.45
N GLY A 410 -10.14 -19.59 -17.47
CA GLY A 410 -10.01 -20.62 -16.44
C GLY A 410 -8.98 -20.26 -15.38
N GLU A 411 -7.77 -19.94 -15.81
CA GLU A 411 -6.67 -19.56 -14.91
C GLU A 411 -5.92 -18.34 -15.44
N VAL A 412 -5.42 -17.53 -14.52
CA VAL A 412 -4.53 -16.40 -14.82
C VAL A 412 -3.34 -16.44 -13.87
N VAL A 413 -2.15 -16.36 -14.43
CA VAL A 413 -0.89 -16.41 -13.68
C VAL A 413 -0.24 -15.04 -13.65
N PHE A 414 0.12 -14.59 -12.46
CA PHE A 414 0.89 -13.37 -12.24
C PHE A 414 2.24 -13.73 -11.62
N GLU A 415 3.30 -13.10 -12.11
CA GLU A 415 4.64 -13.21 -11.57
C GLU A 415 4.95 -12.01 -10.68
N ARG A 416 5.41 -12.27 -9.46
CA ARG A 416 5.87 -11.22 -8.58
C ARG A 416 7.25 -10.74 -9.03
N VAL A 417 7.35 -9.46 -9.31
CA VAL A 417 8.62 -8.82 -9.67
C VAL A 417 9.51 -8.73 -8.43
N ASP A 418 10.78 -9.12 -8.56
CA ASP A 418 11.76 -8.92 -7.51
C ASP A 418 11.83 -7.43 -7.13
N ARG A 419 11.86 -7.13 -5.83
CA ARG A 419 11.97 -5.75 -5.33
C ARG A 419 13.18 -5.01 -5.87
N ARG A 420 14.27 -5.70 -6.19
CA ARG A 420 15.44 -5.13 -6.85
C ARG A 420 15.12 -4.61 -8.25
N GLN A 421 14.13 -5.17 -8.92
CA GLN A 421 13.69 -4.77 -10.27
C GLN A 421 12.56 -3.73 -10.23
N SER A 422 11.78 -3.68 -9.14
CA SER A 422 10.71 -2.69 -8.96
C SER A 422 11.20 -1.36 -8.37
N GLY A 423 12.51 -1.22 -8.17
CA GLY A 423 13.11 -0.03 -7.59
C GLY A 423 12.72 0.18 -6.14
N ASP A 424 12.47 1.42 -5.74
CA ASP A 424 12.06 1.80 -4.38
C ASP A 424 10.54 1.69 -4.14
N SER A 425 9.82 0.89 -4.93
CA SER A 425 8.39 0.67 -4.72
C SER A 425 8.15 0.06 -3.33
N PRO A 426 7.28 0.67 -2.51
CA PRO A 426 6.90 0.09 -1.23
C PRO A 426 5.94 -1.10 -1.39
N TYR A 427 5.40 -1.31 -2.60
CA TYR A 427 4.44 -2.34 -2.93
C TYR A 427 5.07 -3.47 -3.72
N ASP A 428 4.58 -4.69 -3.53
CA ASP A 428 4.87 -5.78 -4.44
C ASP A 428 4.16 -5.55 -5.79
N VAL A 429 4.92 -5.71 -6.85
CA VAL A 429 4.43 -5.58 -8.23
C VAL A 429 4.23 -6.95 -8.81
N TYR A 430 3.04 -7.20 -9.35
CA TYR A 430 2.68 -8.45 -10.03
C TYR A 430 2.42 -8.18 -11.49
N LEU A 431 3.07 -8.93 -12.37
CA LEU A 431 2.93 -8.83 -13.82
C LEU A 431 2.24 -10.07 -14.36
N LEU A 432 1.32 -9.86 -15.31
CA LEU A 432 0.65 -10.94 -16.02
C LEU A 432 1.66 -11.76 -16.81
N SER A 433 1.67 -13.08 -16.62
CA SER A 433 2.45 -14.01 -17.44
C SER A 433 1.76 -14.15 -18.81
N ARG A 434 2.28 -13.44 -19.81
CA ARG A 434 1.62 -13.29 -21.12
C ARG A 434 1.87 -14.43 -22.12
N ASP A 435 2.70 -15.38 -21.75
CA ASP A 435 2.99 -16.60 -22.51
C ASP A 435 1.86 -17.66 -22.46
N GLN A 436 0.90 -17.48 -21.56
CA GLN A 436 -0.20 -18.43 -21.31
C GLN A 436 -1.35 -18.39 -22.32
N GLY A 437 -1.28 -17.53 -23.34
CA GLY A 437 -2.25 -17.53 -24.44
C GLY A 437 -3.65 -17.01 -24.10
N TYR A 438 -3.76 -15.92 -23.36
CA TYR A 438 -5.04 -15.33 -22.93
C TYR A 438 -5.87 -14.64 -24.03
N ASP A 439 -5.39 -14.56 -25.26
CA ASP A 439 -6.02 -13.80 -26.36
C ASP A 439 -7.47 -14.16 -26.63
N ALA A 440 -7.78 -15.45 -26.65
CA ALA A 440 -9.14 -15.92 -26.92
C ALA A 440 -10.11 -15.53 -25.80
N ALA A 441 -9.69 -15.70 -24.55
CA ALA A 441 -10.45 -15.31 -23.36
C ALA A 441 -10.67 -13.80 -23.33
N TRP A 442 -9.62 -13.03 -23.58
CA TRP A 442 -9.67 -11.57 -23.67
C TRP A 442 -10.69 -11.08 -24.68
N ARG A 443 -10.61 -11.57 -25.94
CA ARG A 443 -11.57 -11.20 -26.98
C ARG A 443 -13.00 -11.62 -26.65
N ARG A 444 -13.19 -12.74 -25.93
CA ARG A 444 -14.51 -13.17 -25.46
C ARG A 444 -15.06 -12.18 -24.43
N ALA A 445 -14.28 -11.82 -23.41
CA ALA A 445 -14.69 -10.85 -22.40
C ALA A 445 -15.02 -9.48 -23.01
N LEU A 446 -14.22 -9.00 -23.97
CA LEU A 446 -14.52 -7.75 -24.66
C LEU A 446 -15.86 -7.80 -25.41
N ARG A 447 -16.15 -8.91 -26.14
CA ARG A 447 -17.45 -9.06 -26.81
C ARG A 447 -18.60 -9.07 -25.80
N GLN A 448 -18.44 -9.75 -24.67
CA GLN A 448 -19.45 -9.79 -23.62
C GLN A 448 -19.72 -8.38 -23.07
N TRP A 449 -18.69 -7.66 -22.66
CA TRP A 449 -18.83 -6.28 -22.20
C TRP A 449 -19.52 -5.37 -23.23
N ARG A 450 -19.10 -5.44 -24.49
CA ARG A 450 -19.65 -4.63 -25.59
C ARG A 450 -21.06 -5.04 -26.01
N SER A 451 -21.53 -6.19 -25.58
CA SER A 451 -22.93 -6.64 -25.76
C SER A 451 -23.79 -6.47 -24.50
N GLY A 452 -23.22 -5.92 -23.40
CA GLY A 452 -23.94 -5.74 -22.13
C GLY A 452 -24.00 -7.00 -21.25
N GLN A 453 -23.21 -8.01 -21.58
CA GLN A 453 -23.02 -9.19 -20.74
C GLN A 453 -21.79 -8.99 -19.87
N VAL A 454 -21.97 -8.94 -18.57
CA VAL A 454 -20.84 -8.81 -17.63
C VAL A 454 -20.18 -10.18 -17.46
N PRO A 455 -18.87 -10.33 -17.86
CA PRO A 455 -18.16 -11.60 -17.75
C PRO A 455 -17.97 -12.06 -16.31
#